data_8458e884502732529f45dbc7b963a4e7
#
_entry.id   8458e884502732529f45dbc7b963a4e7
#
_cell.length_a   1.000
_cell.length_b   1.000
_cell.length_c   1.000
_cell.angle_alpha   90.00
_cell.angle_beta   90.00
_cell.angle_gamma   90.00
#
_symmetry.space_group_name_H-M   'P 1'
#
loop_
_entity.id
_entity.type
_entity.pdbx_description
1 polymer ?
#
loop_
_entity_poly.entity_id
_entity_poly.type
_entity_poly.pdbx_seq_one_letter_code
_entity_poly.pdbx_strand_id
1 'polypeptide(L)'
;CLDRVLSVNQRNIEALRAKAFYLYYSDKVDTAKIKSASLQFGDILRENITETFSCKKDSSQPIKIGFLSASFSMHPVGWMTAGFFCEAPNFASDAEVHIICTRWKEDFVAKTIKFSGNIFHDLSDLADDEIGNFIHELNLNILVDLEGLGLHSHAGQIIKKPAPILIKWVGGLIGSMWLPEYDYLITDKYQTPPGSEHDFSEELITLPSSYVTYTPPPYKIQQHEPPHTAKGLITFGSFNNATKISNLCIELWASILNQVDRSVLVFKDKSLGDRGIQEIVLAKFKAVGIDGTRIGFWLPTEHKEHLEHLKMVDIALDTIPYTGGLTTVESLYMGVPVVGLSGRLLCHRHSTSHLTITGHEELVAASVEEYVQIAVDPAKDSGRIRKYRRKLRQDLIDSPLLEHKKFTSDLIQKMAALVS
;
A
#
# COMPACT_ATOMS: atom_id res chain seq x y z
N CYS A 1 23.66 -0.61 3.80
CA CYS A 1 23.58 -0.52 5.27
C CYS A 1 23.22 -1.86 5.91
N LEU A 2 22.11 -2.51 5.53
CA LEU A 2 21.67 -3.76 6.18
C LEU A 2 22.70 -4.90 6.09
N ASP A 3 23.34 -5.10 4.94
CA ASP A 3 24.38 -6.13 4.80
C ASP A 3 25.58 -5.87 5.73
N ARG A 4 25.90 -4.60 6.04
CA ARG A 4 26.95 -4.25 7.02
C ARG A 4 26.52 -4.59 8.44
N VAL A 5 25.24 -4.38 8.81
CA VAL A 5 24.73 -4.82 10.12
C VAL A 5 24.79 -6.34 10.23
N LEU A 6 24.33 -7.04 9.17
CA LEU A 6 24.32 -8.49 9.13
C LEU A 6 25.73 -9.12 9.06
N SER A 7 26.73 -8.40 8.55
CA SER A 7 28.15 -8.87 8.61
C SER A 7 28.71 -8.85 10.03
N VAL A 8 28.18 -8.01 10.92
CA VAL A 8 28.57 -7.93 12.34
C VAL A 8 27.70 -8.88 13.19
N ASN A 9 26.40 -8.91 12.94
CA ASN A 9 25.45 -9.79 13.62
C ASN A 9 24.47 -10.41 12.61
N GLN A 10 24.78 -11.61 12.13
CA GLN A 10 24.00 -12.35 11.15
C GLN A 10 22.57 -12.73 11.63
N ARG A 11 22.36 -12.69 12.95
CA ARG A 11 21.08 -13.04 13.61
C ARG A 11 20.25 -11.82 14.03
N ASN A 12 20.63 -10.61 13.59
CA ASN A 12 19.86 -9.42 13.89
C ASN A 12 18.51 -9.46 13.19
N ILE A 13 17.45 -9.77 13.95
CA ILE A 13 16.08 -10.00 13.48
C ILE A 13 15.55 -8.77 12.72
N GLU A 14 15.74 -7.57 13.25
CA GLU A 14 15.27 -6.34 12.63
C GLU A 14 15.99 -6.06 11.29
N ALA A 15 17.28 -6.32 11.20
CA ALA A 15 18.01 -6.18 9.95
C ALA A 15 17.59 -7.21 8.90
N LEU A 16 17.29 -8.45 9.32
CA LEU A 16 16.78 -9.51 8.45
C LEU A 16 15.35 -9.17 7.93
N ARG A 17 14.46 -8.76 8.83
CA ARG A 17 13.11 -8.30 8.48
C ARG A 17 13.17 -7.14 7.49
N ALA A 18 13.96 -6.11 7.81
CA ALA A 18 14.12 -4.96 6.94
C ALA A 18 14.73 -5.34 5.58
N LYS A 19 15.69 -6.29 5.55
CA LYS A 19 16.27 -6.79 4.29
C LYS A 19 15.21 -7.50 3.43
N ALA A 20 14.43 -8.41 4.02
CA ALA A 20 13.34 -9.09 3.33
C ALA A 20 12.33 -8.09 2.75
N PHE A 21 12.00 -7.04 3.48
CA PHE A 21 11.08 -5.98 3.05
C PHE A 21 11.67 -5.10 1.94
N TYR A 22 12.86 -4.53 2.15
CA TYR A 22 13.41 -3.51 1.23
C TYR A 22 14.00 -4.07 -0.07
N LEU A 23 14.21 -5.37 -0.19
CA LEU A 23 14.60 -5.98 -1.47
C LEU A 23 13.55 -5.79 -2.57
N TYR A 24 12.28 -5.65 -2.21
CA TYR A 24 11.18 -5.34 -3.12
C TYR A 24 11.24 -3.92 -3.72
N TYR A 25 12.04 -3.02 -3.14
CA TYR A 25 12.23 -1.65 -3.63
C TYR A 25 13.36 -1.53 -4.66
N SER A 26 14.06 -2.62 -4.94
CA SER A 26 15.23 -2.60 -5.83
C SER A 26 14.83 -2.51 -7.29
N ASP A 27 15.49 -1.64 -8.07
CA ASP A 27 15.37 -1.59 -9.53
C ASP A 27 15.77 -2.92 -10.18
N LYS A 28 16.64 -3.68 -9.53
CA LYS A 28 17.09 -5.01 -9.94
C LYS A 28 16.44 -6.07 -9.07
N VAL A 29 15.20 -6.40 -9.41
CA VAL A 29 14.44 -7.41 -8.68
C VAL A 29 15.07 -8.79 -8.84
N ASP A 30 15.36 -9.41 -7.70
CA ASP A 30 15.87 -10.79 -7.62
C ASP A 30 14.98 -11.57 -6.63
N THR A 31 14.00 -12.28 -7.18
CA THR A 31 13.03 -13.04 -6.37
C THR A 31 13.68 -14.15 -5.56
N ALA A 32 14.80 -14.71 -6.01
CA ALA A 32 15.53 -15.71 -5.24
C ALA A 32 16.17 -15.10 -3.99
N LYS A 33 16.73 -13.88 -4.10
CA LYS A 33 17.25 -13.15 -2.94
C LYS A 33 16.16 -12.73 -1.97
N ILE A 34 15.01 -12.29 -2.49
CA ILE A 34 13.85 -11.93 -1.66
C ILE A 34 13.42 -13.15 -0.85
N LYS A 35 13.16 -14.27 -1.53
CA LYS A 35 12.79 -15.54 -0.90
C LYS A 35 13.80 -15.97 0.15
N SER A 36 15.09 -15.97 -0.20
CA SER A 36 16.17 -16.35 0.73
C SER A 36 16.21 -15.47 1.96
N ALA A 37 16.05 -14.14 1.81
CA ALA A 37 16.04 -13.21 2.95
C ALA A 37 14.82 -13.43 3.86
N SER A 38 13.65 -13.67 3.29
CA SER A 38 12.41 -13.94 4.06
C SER A 38 12.49 -15.26 4.80
N LEU A 39 12.99 -16.34 4.15
CA LEU A 39 13.20 -17.63 4.80
C LEU A 39 14.21 -17.52 5.95
N GLN A 40 15.34 -16.86 5.73
CA GLN A 40 16.33 -16.64 6.79
C GLN A 40 15.75 -15.88 7.98
N PHE A 41 14.94 -14.85 7.73
CA PHE A 41 14.21 -14.15 8.78
C PHE A 41 13.29 -15.09 9.55
N GLY A 42 12.47 -15.90 8.86
CA GLY A 42 11.56 -16.87 9.45
C GLY A 42 12.29 -17.93 10.27
N ASP A 43 13.43 -18.45 9.79
CA ASP A 43 14.22 -19.44 10.51
C ASP A 43 14.73 -18.90 11.84
N ILE A 44 15.28 -17.69 11.86
CA ILE A 44 15.73 -17.05 13.10
C ILE A 44 14.56 -16.78 14.07
N LEU A 45 13.39 -16.42 13.55
CA LEU A 45 12.21 -16.29 14.41
C LEU A 45 11.82 -17.63 15.06
N ARG A 46 11.75 -18.72 14.28
CA ARG A 46 11.39 -20.06 14.78
C ARG A 46 12.34 -20.60 15.82
N GLU A 47 13.64 -20.31 15.70
CA GLU A 47 14.63 -20.69 16.72
C GLU A 47 14.39 -20.04 18.09
N ASN A 48 13.70 -18.90 18.12
CA ASN A 48 13.34 -18.19 19.36
C ASN A 48 11.96 -18.56 19.92
N ILE A 49 11.21 -19.44 19.22
CA ILE A 49 9.89 -19.89 19.67
C ILE A 49 10.03 -21.18 20.44
N THR A 50 9.52 -21.18 21.66
CA THR A 50 9.50 -22.37 22.55
C THR A 50 8.19 -23.17 22.42
N GLU A 51 7.09 -22.49 22.02
CA GLU A 51 5.76 -23.09 21.94
C GLU A 51 4.98 -22.53 20.74
N THR A 52 4.22 -23.41 20.07
CA THR A 52 3.24 -23.06 19.04
C THR A 52 1.84 -23.36 19.54
N PHE A 53 0.86 -22.59 19.08
CA PHE A 53 -0.53 -22.82 19.48
C PHE A 53 -1.13 -24.00 18.71
N SER A 54 -1.98 -24.76 19.39
CA SER A 54 -2.79 -25.81 18.79
C SER A 54 -4.22 -25.30 18.60
N CYS A 55 -4.56 -24.90 17.40
CA CYS A 55 -5.87 -24.38 17.08
C CYS A 55 -6.75 -25.46 16.43
N LYS A 56 -7.99 -25.58 16.90
CA LYS A 56 -8.99 -26.46 16.27
C LYS A 56 -9.69 -25.71 15.15
N LYS A 57 -9.92 -26.39 14.03
CA LYS A 57 -10.84 -25.90 13.01
C LYS A 57 -12.27 -26.03 13.52
N ASP A 58 -13.02 -24.95 13.50
CA ASP A 58 -14.43 -24.89 13.84
C ASP A 58 -15.19 -24.33 12.63
N SER A 59 -16.16 -25.05 12.11
CA SER A 59 -16.97 -24.65 10.97
C SER A 59 -18.34 -24.08 11.38
N SER A 60 -18.53 -23.80 12.68
CA SER A 60 -19.76 -23.17 13.17
C SER A 60 -19.90 -21.74 12.63
N GLN A 61 -21.14 -21.31 12.41
CA GLN A 61 -21.46 -19.94 12.00
C GLN A 61 -21.96 -19.13 13.19
N PRO A 62 -21.67 -17.83 13.25
CA PRO A 62 -20.79 -17.06 12.35
C PRO A 62 -19.31 -17.43 12.52
N ILE A 63 -18.54 -17.41 11.42
CA ILE A 63 -17.09 -17.60 11.51
C ILE A 63 -16.44 -16.41 12.21
N LYS A 64 -15.43 -16.66 13.04
CA LYS A 64 -14.70 -15.61 13.76
C LYS A 64 -13.46 -15.19 12.98
N ILE A 65 -13.40 -13.91 12.58
CA ILE A 65 -12.30 -13.36 11.79
C ILE A 65 -11.62 -12.23 12.58
N GLY A 66 -10.35 -12.40 12.91
CA GLY A 66 -9.53 -11.36 13.53
C GLY A 66 -8.73 -10.58 12.48
N PHE A 67 -8.71 -9.25 12.58
CA PHE A 67 -7.88 -8.37 11.76
C PHE A 67 -6.85 -7.67 12.66
N LEU A 68 -5.57 -8.00 12.47
CA LEU A 68 -4.47 -7.52 13.31
C LEU A 68 -3.72 -6.37 12.63
N SER A 69 -3.62 -5.22 13.29
CA SER A 69 -2.82 -4.09 12.80
C SER A 69 -2.43 -3.10 13.88
N ALA A 70 -1.28 -2.46 13.70
CA ALA A 70 -0.85 -1.24 14.39
C ALA A 70 -1.28 0.05 13.66
N SER A 71 -1.96 -0.08 12.51
CA SER A 71 -2.14 0.99 11.53
C SER A 71 -3.61 1.35 11.26
N PHE A 72 -4.53 1.01 12.16
CA PHE A 72 -5.93 1.44 12.11
C PHE A 72 -6.08 2.93 12.44
N SER A 73 -5.59 3.79 11.56
CA SER A 73 -5.52 5.24 11.74
C SER A 73 -5.55 5.94 10.37
N MET A 74 -5.31 7.26 10.32
CA MET A 74 -5.05 7.97 9.05
C MET A 74 -3.73 7.51 8.43
N HIS A 75 -3.71 6.25 8.06
CA HIS A 75 -2.66 5.47 7.41
C HIS A 75 -3.27 4.73 6.21
N PRO A 76 -2.49 4.35 5.18
CA PRO A 76 -3.01 3.59 4.04
C PRO A 76 -3.87 2.38 4.43
N VAL A 77 -3.47 1.61 5.44
CA VAL A 77 -4.28 0.48 5.96
C VAL A 77 -5.67 0.95 6.38
N GLY A 78 -5.75 1.99 7.23
CA GLY A 78 -7.04 2.49 7.71
C GLY A 78 -7.93 3.01 6.59
N TRP A 79 -7.41 3.89 5.70
CA TRP A 79 -8.17 4.44 4.58
C TRP A 79 -8.68 3.38 3.60
N MET A 80 -7.90 2.31 3.41
CA MET A 80 -8.21 1.26 2.45
C MET A 80 -9.02 0.09 3.03
N THR A 81 -9.30 0.10 4.33
CA THR A 81 -10.09 -0.96 5.00
C THR A 81 -11.31 -0.44 5.76
N ALA A 82 -11.37 0.86 6.07
CA ALA A 82 -12.48 1.42 6.87
C ALA A 82 -13.86 1.13 6.26
N GLY A 83 -13.99 1.19 4.93
CA GLY A 83 -15.23 0.85 4.23
C GLY A 83 -15.69 -0.58 4.49
N PHE A 84 -14.77 -1.54 4.49
CA PHE A 84 -15.04 -2.92 4.87
C PHE A 84 -15.53 -3.02 6.33
N PHE A 85 -14.82 -2.41 7.28
CA PHE A 85 -15.21 -2.48 8.69
C PHE A 85 -16.56 -1.82 8.97
N CYS A 86 -16.92 -0.75 8.26
CA CYS A 86 -18.23 -0.11 8.40
C CYS A 86 -19.38 -0.99 7.87
N GLU A 87 -19.13 -1.82 6.86
CA GLU A 87 -20.13 -2.70 6.25
C GLU A 87 -20.20 -4.08 6.91
N ALA A 88 -19.13 -4.56 7.53
CA ALA A 88 -19.03 -5.91 8.11
C ALA A 88 -20.16 -6.25 9.09
N PRO A 89 -20.66 -5.34 9.97
CA PRO A 89 -21.79 -5.65 10.85
C PRO A 89 -23.08 -6.04 10.12
N ASN A 90 -23.25 -5.62 8.86
CA ASN A 90 -24.40 -6.04 8.05
C ASN A 90 -24.35 -7.53 7.64
N PHE A 91 -23.24 -8.21 7.90
CA PHE A 91 -22.97 -9.62 7.62
C PHE A 91 -22.71 -10.43 8.89
N ALA A 92 -23.19 -9.98 10.05
CA ALA A 92 -22.93 -10.58 11.36
C ALA A 92 -23.49 -12.02 11.49
N SER A 93 -24.43 -12.43 10.62
CA SER A 93 -24.88 -13.82 10.54
C SER A 93 -23.84 -14.77 9.93
N ASP A 94 -22.94 -14.22 9.10
CA ASP A 94 -21.95 -14.99 8.37
C ASP A 94 -20.57 -14.91 9.03
N ALA A 95 -20.21 -13.73 9.58
CA ALA A 95 -18.91 -13.48 10.19
C ALA A 95 -19.00 -12.58 11.43
N GLU A 96 -18.35 -12.99 12.51
CA GLU A 96 -18.05 -12.18 13.69
C GLU A 96 -16.67 -11.57 13.51
N VAL A 97 -16.61 -10.24 13.34
CA VAL A 97 -15.36 -9.53 13.03
C VAL A 97 -14.74 -8.93 14.28
N HIS A 98 -13.49 -9.32 14.57
CA HIS A 98 -12.65 -8.82 15.65
C HIS A 98 -11.57 -7.89 15.07
N ILE A 99 -11.54 -6.63 15.49
CA ILE A 99 -10.52 -5.65 15.14
C ILE A 99 -9.49 -5.64 16.26
N ILE A 100 -8.27 -6.07 15.98
CA ILE A 100 -7.19 -6.24 16.95
C ILE A 100 -6.16 -5.14 16.70
N CYS A 101 -6.27 -4.06 17.47
CA CYS A 101 -5.44 -2.87 17.34
C CYS A 101 -4.27 -2.94 18.31
N THR A 102 -3.04 -3.05 17.80
CA THR A 102 -1.84 -3.12 18.64
C THR A 102 -1.20 -1.77 18.90
N ARG A 103 -1.71 -0.69 18.29
CA ARG A 103 -1.24 0.66 18.51
C ARG A 103 -2.38 1.66 18.26
N TRP A 104 -3.06 2.05 19.31
CA TRP A 104 -4.11 3.06 19.20
C TRP A 104 -3.54 4.44 18.91
N LYS A 105 -4.07 5.08 17.87
CA LYS A 105 -3.81 6.48 17.56
C LYS A 105 -5.15 7.15 17.30
N GLU A 106 -5.52 8.11 18.15
CA GLU A 106 -6.78 8.79 18.03
C GLU A 106 -6.80 9.74 16.83
N ASP A 107 -7.52 9.36 15.78
CA ASP A 107 -7.84 10.20 14.64
C ASP A 107 -9.20 9.83 14.04
N PHE A 108 -9.61 10.51 12.97
CA PHE A 108 -10.91 10.27 12.36
C PHE A 108 -11.09 8.83 11.88
N VAL A 109 -10.10 8.28 11.17
CA VAL A 109 -10.17 6.92 10.60
C VAL A 109 -10.18 5.87 11.72
N ALA A 110 -9.33 6.05 12.73
CA ALA A 110 -9.30 5.18 13.90
C ALA A 110 -10.66 5.13 14.61
N LYS A 111 -11.29 6.30 14.82
CA LYS A 111 -12.63 6.38 15.39
C LYS A 111 -13.68 5.72 14.51
N THR A 112 -13.63 5.94 13.20
CA THR A 112 -14.54 5.31 12.24
C THR A 112 -14.47 3.79 12.34
N ILE A 113 -13.26 3.22 12.40
CA ILE A 113 -13.04 1.78 12.52
C ILE A 113 -13.49 1.27 13.89
N LYS A 114 -13.08 1.94 14.99
CA LYS A 114 -13.41 1.53 16.36
C LYS A 114 -14.92 1.49 16.62
N PHE A 115 -15.65 2.47 16.11
CA PHE A 115 -17.10 2.60 16.32
C PHE A 115 -17.93 2.04 15.16
N SER A 116 -17.35 1.21 14.32
CA SER A 116 -18.02 0.59 13.16
C SER A 116 -19.08 -0.45 13.53
N GLY A 117 -19.14 -0.89 14.79
CA GLY A 117 -20.05 -1.93 15.26
C GLY A 117 -19.43 -3.33 15.34
N ASN A 118 -18.17 -3.50 14.97
CA ASN A 118 -17.40 -4.73 15.16
C ASN A 118 -16.83 -4.83 16.58
N ILE A 119 -16.34 -6.01 16.96
CA ILE A 119 -15.69 -6.21 18.27
C ILE A 119 -14.29 -5.63 18.21
N PHE A 120 -14.03 -4.58 18.99
CA PHE A 120 -12.76 -3.86 18.99
C PHE A 120 -11.92 -4.21 20.22
N HIS A 121 -10.67 -4.62 19.99
CA HIS A 121 -9.68 -4.92 21.02
C HIS A 121 -8.52 -3.92 20.91
N ASP A 122 -8.27 -3.18 21.98
CA ASP A 122 -7.13 -2.29 22.10
C ASP A 122 -6.02 -3.00 22.88
N LEU A 123 -4.97 -3.39 22.18
CA LEU A 123 -3.82 -4.09 22.74
C LEU A 123 -2.57 -3.18 22.82
N SER A 124 -2.74 -1.88 22.79
CA SER A 124 -1.62 -0.92 22.74
C SER A 124 -0.71 -0.98 23.97
N ASP A 125 -1.23 -1.46 25.09
CA ASP A 125 -0.50 -1.58 26.36
C ASP A 125 0.06 -2.99 26.59
N LEU A 126 -0.23 -3.96 25.71
CA LEU A 126 0.31 -5.31 25.84
C LEU A 126 1.72 -5.43 25.29
N ALA A 127 2.53 -6.25 25.94
CA ALA A 127 3.81 -6.65 25.40
C ALA A 127 3.64 -7.55 24.17
N ASP A 128 4.63 -7.55 23.25
CA ASP A 128 4.51 -8.27 21.98
C ASP A 128 4.27 -9.77 22.17
N ASP A 129 4.86 -10.40 23.18
CA ASP A 129 4.69 -11.81 23.52
C ASP A 129 3.28 -12.14 24.08
N GLU A 130 2.57 -11.19 24.66
CA GLU A 130 1.21 -11.35 25.17
C GLU A 130 0.16 -11.29 24.03
N ILE A 131 0.47 -10.58 22.93
CA ILE A 131 -0.45 -10.43 21.79
C ILE A 131 -0.82 -11.78 21.19
N GLY A 132 0.14 -12.69 21.01
CA GLY A 132 -0.11 -14.02 20.48
C GLY A 132 -1.05 -14.85 21.35
N ASN A 133 -0.87 -14.80 22.69
CA ASN A 133 -1.73 -15.47 23.66
C ASN A 133 -3.16 -14.91 23.61
N PHE A 134 -3.30 -13.59 23.63
CA PHE A 134 -4.59 -12.92 23.52
C PHE A 134 -5.35 -13.36 22.25
N ILE A 135 -4.67 -13.34 21.09
CA ILE A 135 -5.28 -13.76 19.82
C ILE A 135 -5.73 -15.22 19.88
N HIS A 136 -4.91 -16.10 20.45
CA HIS A 136 -5.25 -17.51 20.60
C HIS A 136 -6.51 -17.74 21.47
N GLU A 137 -6.64 -16.99 22.58
CA GLU A 137 -7.81 -17.06 23.48
C GLU A 137 -9.12 -16.61 22.80
N LEU A 138 -9.07 -15.80 21.75
CA LEU A 138 -10.25 -15.42 20.97
C LEU A 138 -10.86 -16.59 20.19
N ASN A 139 -10.13 -17.70 20.02
CA ASN A 139 -10.56 -18.87 19.26
C ASN A 139 -11.07 -18.49 17.87
N LEU A 140 -10.26 -17.72 17.13
CA LEU A 140 -10.57 -17.27 15.78
C LEU A 140 -10.50 -18.44 14.78
N ASN A 141 -11.35 -18.41 13.76
CA ASN A 141 -11.21 -19.30 12.59
C ASN A 141 -10.12 -18.80 11.65
N ILE A 142 -10.03 -17.48 11.49
CA ILE A 142 -9.11 -16.81 10.57
C ILE A 142 -8.46 -15.63 11.29
N LEU A 143 -7.15 -15.49 11.16
CA LEU A 143 -6.44 -14.28 11.50
C LEU A 143 -5.89 -13.63 10.21
N VAL A 144 -6.23 -12.37 10.00
CA VAL A 144 -5.75 -11.55 8.88
C VAL A 144 -4.72 -10.56 9.38
N ASP A 145 -3.48 -10.71 8.91
CA ASP A 145 -2.38 -9.78 9.21
C ASP A 145 -2.34 -8.63 8.21
N LEU A 146 -2.43 -7.40 8.72
CA LEU A 146 -2.36 -6.17 7.94
C LEU A 146 -1.02 -5.43 8.06
N GLU A 147 0.00 -6.02 8.71
CA GLU A 147 1.32 -5.39 8.86
C GLU A 147 2.42 -6.09 8.05
N GLY A 148 2.35 -7.40 7.89
CA GLY A 148 3.36 -8.19 7.17
C GLY A 148 4.76 -7.99 7.73
N LEU A 149 5.73 -7.72 6.83
CA LEU A 149 7.10 -7.39 7.19
C LEU A 149 7.32 -5.89 7.45
N GLY A 150 6.26 -5.09 7.58
CA GLY A 150 6.32 -3.66 7.86
C GLY A 150 6.99 -3.32 9.20
N LEU A 151 7.06 -2.03 9.52
CA LEU A 151 7.75 -1.54 10.74
C LEU A 151 7.15 -2.11 12.03
N HIS A 152 5.84 -2.34 12.06
CA HIS A 152 5.10 -2.87 13.21
C HIS A 152 4.70 -4.33 13.00
N SER A 153 5.60 -5.11 12.41
CA SER A 153 5.38 -6.53 12.13
C SER A 153 5.19 -7.35 13.41
N HIS A 154 4.15 -8.16 13.44
CA HIS A 154 3.91 -9.15 14.49
C HIS A 154 4.25 -10.58 14.02
N ALA A 155 5.17 -10.70 13.04
CA ALA A 155 5.54 -12.01 12.47
C ALA A 155 5.98 -13.02 13.55
N GLY A 156 6.66 -12.58 14.61
CA GLY A 156 7.06 -13.42 15.74
C GLY A 156 5.89 -14.04 16.49
N GLN A 157 4.73 -13.39 16.52
CA GLN A 157 3.51 -13.93 17.15
C GLN A 157 2.70 -14.77 16.15
N ILE A 158 2.66 -14.34 14.90
CA ILE A 158 1.92 -15.01 13.82
C ILE A 158 2.49 -16.39 13.52
N ILE A 159 3.81 -16.56 13.52
CA ILE A 159 4.44 -17.87 13.28
C ILE A 159 4.18 -18.90 14.39
N LYS A 160 3.68 -18.47 15.57
CA LYS A 160 3.17 -19.37 16.61
C LYS A 160 1.81 -20.00 16.23
N LYS A 161 1.21 -19.62 15.10
CA LYS A 161 -0.11 -20.09 14.62
C LYS A 161 -1.24 -19.85 15.63
N PRO A 162 -1.54 -18.60 16.03
CA PRO A 162 -2.59 -18.31 17.01
C PRO A 162 -4.02 -18.51 16.47
N ALA A 163 -4.17 -18.77 15.18
CA ALA A 163 -5.41 -19.17 14.51
C ALA A 163 -5.14 -20.27 13.47
N PRO A 164 -6.13 -21.12 13.14
CA PRO A 164 -5.94 -22.22 12.19
C PRO A 164 -5.61 -21.76 10.78
N ILE A 165 -6.14 -20.60 10.35
CA ILE A 165 -5.93 -20.02 9.02
C ILE A 165 -5.32 -18.64 9.18
N LEU A 166 -4.18 -18.41 8.54
CA LEU A 166 -3.46 -17.13 8.54
C LEU A 166 -3.46 -16.52 7.14
N ILE A 167 -3.94 -15.28 7.03
CA ILE A 167 -4.09 -14.57 5.76
C ILE A 167 -3.29 -13.28 5.81
N LYS A 168 -2.55 -12.98 4.73
CA LYS A 168 -1.92 -11.68 4.53
C LYS A 168 -2.83 -10.76 3.72
N TRP A 169 -2.99 -9.48 4.16
CA TRP A 169 -3.77 -8.47 3.45
C TRP A 169 -3.24 -7.04 3.69
N VAL A 170 -3.40 -6.15 2.71
CA VAL A 170 -3.23 -4.68 2.70
C VAL A 170 -1.87 -4.16 3.15
N GLY A 171 -1.66 -3.92 4.43
CA GLY A 171 -0.47 -3.22 4.94
C GLY A 171 0.79 -4.06 4.80
N GLY A 172 1.90 -3.43 4.46
CA GLY A 172 3.12 -4.15 4.14
C GLY A 172 2.96 -5.18 3.01
N LEU A 173 1.96 -4.99 2.14
CA LEU A 173 1.66 -5.87 1.02
C LEU A 173 2.65 -5.63 -0.11
N ILE A 174 3.80 -6.27 0.00
CA ILE A 174 4.93 -6.12 -0.94
C ILE A 174 4.99 -7.25 -1.96
N GLY A 175 4.51 -8.44 -1.59
CA GLY A 175 4.53 -9.68 -2.34
C GLY A 175 4.30 -10.84 -1.39
N SER A 176 4.82 -12.03 -1.73
CA SER A 176 4.81 -13.18 -0.83
C SER A 176 5.58 -12.89 0.46
N MET A 177 5.06 -13.37 1.57
CA MET A 177 5.76 -13.32 2.86
C MET A 177 6.92 -14.32 2.91
N TRP A 178 6.84 -15.40 2.11
CA TRP A 178 7.77 -16.54 2.14
C TRP A 178 7.93 -17.15 3.53
N LEU A 179 6.89 -17.01 4.37
CA LEU A 179 6.77 -17.65 5.67
C LEU A 179 5.70 -18.72 5.56
N PRO A 180 6.04 -20.02 5.74
CA PRO A 180 5.11 -21.14 5.49
C PRO A 180 3.92 -21.17 6.44
N GLU A 181 3.91 -20.35 7.48
CA GLU A 181 2.79 -20.20 8.39
C GLU A 181 1.61 -19.44 7.78
N TYR A 182 1.87 -18.55 6.79
CA TYR A 182 0.79 -17.89 6.05
C TYR A 182 0.20 -18.84 5.02
N ASP A 183 -1.09 -19.09 5.14
CA ASP A 183 -1.83 -19.98 4.25
C ASP A 183 -2.27 -19.26 2.98
N TYR A 184 -2.74 -17.99 3.11
CA TYR A 184 -3.34 -17.23 2.01
C TYR A 184 -2.86 -15.79 1.96
N LEU A 185 -2.99 -15.19 0.75
CA LEU A 185 -2.77 -13.78 0.49
C LEU A 185 -3.94 -13.21 -0.34
N ILE A 186 -4.56 -12.11 0.15
CA ILE A 186 -5.66 -11.44 -0.55
C ILE A 186 -5.10 -10.47 -1.59
N THR A 187 -5.63 -10.58 -2.82
CA THR A 187 -5.23 -9.79 -3.99
C THR A 187 -6.40 -9.61 -4.97
N ASP A 188 -6.14 -8.98 -6.11
CA ASP A 188 -7.01 -8.95 -7.28
C ASP A 188 -6.25 -9.34 -8.57
N LYS A 189 -6.99 -9.59 -9.65
CA LYS A 189 -6.43 -10.06 -10.93
C LYS A 189 -5.48 -9.06 -11.63
N TYR A 190 -5.53 -7.79 -11.26
CA TYR A 190 -4.65 -6.76 -11.85
C TYR A 190 -3.35 -6.64 -11.08
N GLN A 191 -3.40 -6.86 -9.78
CA GLN A 191 -2.25 -6.88 -8.90
C GLN A 191 -1.45 -8.19 -9.05
N THR A 192 -2.15 -9.32 -9.16
CA THR A 192 -1.58 -10.64 -9.44
C THR A 192 -2.25 -11.24 -10.67
N PRO A 193 -1.75 -10.93 -11.88
CA PRO A 193 -2.32 -11.47 -13.10
C PRO A 193 -2.16 -13.00 -13.16
N PRO A 194 -3.05 -13.73 -13.86
CA PRO A 194 -2.94 -15.17 -14.04
C PRO A 194 -1.56 -15.59 -14.52
N GLY A 195 -0.99 -16.64 -13.93
CA GLY A 195 0.37 -17.13 -14.21
C GLY A 195 1.45 -16.53 -13.31
N SER A 196 1.10 -15.62 -12.37
CA SER A 196 2.05 -15.09 -11.37
C SER A 196 2.07 -15.88 -10.04
N GLU A 197 1.27 -16.93 -9.91
CA GLU A 197 1.09 -17.73 -8.69
C GLU A 197 2.42 -18.32 -8.17
N HIS A 198 3.34 -18.62 -9.08
CA HIS A 198 4.67 -19.16 -8.76
C HIS A 198 5.58 -18.16 -8.00
N ASP A 199 5.23 -16.88 -7.96
CA ASP A 199 5.96 -15.85 -7.20
C ASP A 199 5.51 -15.79 -5.71
N PHE A 200 4.62 -16.70 -5.28
CA PHE A 200 4.05 -16.72 -3.93
C PHE A 200 4.23 -18.09 -3.26
N SER A 201 4.36 -18.07 -1.93
CA SER A 201 4.28 -19.28 -1.09
C SER A 201 2.85 -19.52 -0.60
N GLU A 202 2.07 -18.45 -0.50
CA GLU A 202 0.68 -18.45 -0.08
C GLU A 202 -0.24 -18.79 -1.26
N GLU A 203 -1.40 -19.39 -0.97
CA GLU A 203 -2.48 -19.48 -1.93
C GLU A 203 -3.15 -18.12 -2.11
N LEU A 204 -3.47 -17.73 -3.35
CA LEU A 204 -4.02 -16.42 -3.65
C LEU A 204 -5.55 -16.40 -3.55
N ILE A 205 -6.08 -15.57 -2.66
CA ILE A 205 -7.51 -15.22 -2.62
C ILE A 205 -7.71 -14.02 -3.56
N THR A 206 -8.02 -14.31 -4.83
CA THR A 206 -8.27 -13.28 -5.83
C THR A 206 -9.70 -12.76 -5.70
N LEU A 207 -9.84 -11.50 -5.29
CA LEU A 207 -11.14 -10.81 -5.24
C LEU A 207 -11.57 -10.36 -6.64
N PRO A 208 -12.89 -10.39 -6.94
CA PRO A 208 -13.37 -10.15 -8.30
C PRO A 208 -13.22 -8.70 -8.76
N SER A 209 -13.29 -7.74 -7.84
CA SER A 209 -13.36 -6.31 -8.13
C SER A 209 -12.08 -5.57 -7.83
N SER A 210 -11.64 -5.59 -6.58
CA SER A 210 -10.45 -4.90 -6.06
C SER A 210 -9.92 -5.66 -4.85
N TYR A 211 -8.64 -5.52 -4.56
CA TYR A 211 -8.05 -6.09 -3.33
C TYR A 211 -8.29 -5.21 -2.09
N VAL A 212 -8.77 -3.97 -2.24
CA VAL A 212 -9.05 -3.01 -1.17
C VAL A 212 -10.29 -2.18 -1.48
N THR A 213 -10.76 -1.44 -0.47
CA THR A 213 -11.72 -0.34 -0.64
C THR A 213 -11.03 1.00 -0.46
N TYR A 214 -11.72 2.10 -0.76
CA TYR A 214 -11.30 3.44 -0.38
C TYR A 214 -12.42 4.16 0.34
N THR A 215 -12.11 4.77 1.47
CA THR A 215 -13.05 5.62 2.20
C THR A 215 -12.66 7.08 1.99
N PRO A 216 -13.48 7.88 1.28
CA PRO A 216 -13.21 9.30 1.09
C PRO A 216 -13.11 10.06 2.41
N PRO A 217 -12.30 11.14 2.47
CA PRO A 217 -12.18 11.92 3.68
C PRO A 217 -13.49 12.64 4.05
N PRO A 218 -13.75 12.94 5.34
CA PRO A 218 -15.01 13.49 5.83
C PRO A 218 -15.20 14.97 5.48
N TYR A 219 -14.18 15.61 4.95
CA TYR A 219 -14.22 17.04 4.61
C TYR A 219 -14.33 17.25 3.10
N LYS A 220 -15.11 18.26 2.72
CA LYS A 220 -15.26 18.63 1.31
C LYS A 220 -14.01 19.36 0.83
N ILE A 221 -13.48 18.89 -0.28
CA ILE A 221 -12.39 19.54 -1.01
C ILE A 221 -12.90 19.90 -2.40
N GLN A 222 -12.88 21.20 -2.73
CA GLN A 222 -13.33 21.67 -4.03
C GLN A 222 -12.32 21.26 -5.11
N GLN A 223 -12.83 20.86 -6.26
CA GLN A 223 -12.01 20.71 -7.46
C GLN A 223 -11.72 22.11 -8.05
N HIS A 224 -10.51 22.27 -8.60
CA HIS A 224 -10.07 23.47 -9.25
C HIS A 224 -9.56 23.15 -10.66
N GLU A 225 -9.50 24.17 -11.52
CA GLU A 225 -8.80 24.03 -12.79
C GLU A 225 -7.33 23.65 -12.56
N PRO A 226 -6.70 22.92 -13.50
CA PRO A 226 -5.30 22.53 -13.38
C PRO A 226 -4.37 23.75 -13.21
N PRO A 227 -3.32 23.67 -12.36
CA PRO A 227 -2.49 24.82 -12.03
C PRO A 227 -1.75 25.44 -13.22
N HIS A 228 -1.42 24.65 -14.26
CA HIS A 228 -0.78 25.17 -15.47
C HIS A 228 -1.62 26.24 -16.18
N THR A 229 -2.94 26.22 -16.05
CA THR A 229 -3.81 27.22 -16.70
C THR A 229 -3.55 28.63 -16.22
N ALA A 230 -3.17 28.81 -14.96
CA ALA A 230 -2.81 30.11 -14.37
C ALA A 230 -1.30 30.38 -14.44
N LYS A 231 -0.47 29.35 -14.29
CA LYS A 231 0.99 29.52 -14.18
C LYS A 231 1.73 29.46 -15.52
N GLY A 232 1.11 28.88 -16.57
CA GLY A 232 1.78 28.59 -17.83
C GLY A 232 2.99 27.66 -17.70
N LEU A 233 3.01 26.84 -16.65
CA LEU A 233 4.08 25.95 -16.24
C LEU A 233 3.45 24.63 -15.77
N ILE A 234 3.88 23.49 -16.32
CA ILE A 234 3.43 22.18 -15.90
C ILE A 234 4.09 21.80 -14.56
N THR A 235 3.28 21.39 -13.60
CA THR A 235 3.75 20.85 -12.31
C THR A 235 3.54 19.35 -12.29
N PHE A 236 4.62 18.60 -12.44
CA PHE A 236 4.65 17.19 -12.09
C PHE A 236 4.76 17.01 -10.58
N GLY A 237 4.22 15.94 -10.02
CA GLY A 237 4.33 15.67 -8.58
C GLY A 237 4.53 14.20 -8.25
N SER A 238 5.31 13.92 -7.20
CA SER A 238 5.39 12.59 -6.60
C SER A 238 5.23 12.71 -5.09
N PHE A 239 4.11 12.20 -4.57
CA PHE A 239 3.75 12.26 -3.15
C PHE A 239 3.93 10.90 -2.47
N ASN A 240 4.69 10.03 -3.10
CA ASN A 240 5.07 8.74 -2.56
C ASN A 240 6.17 8.88 -1.50
N ASN A 241 6.28 7.87 -0.64
CA ASN A 241 7.39 7.75 0.31
C ASN A 241 8.72 7.80 -0.46
N ALA A 242 9.65 8.65 0.01
CA ALA A 242 10.93 8.90 -0.66
C ALA A 242 11.80 7.64 -0.80
N THR A 243 11.61 6.62 0.06
CA THR A 243 12.32 5.34 -0.07
C THR A 243 11.96 4.58 -1.36
N LYS A 244 10.85 4.91 -2.01
CA LYS A 244 10.43 4.34 -3.29
C LYS A 244 11.09 5.02 -4.49
N ILE A 245 11.77 6.16 -4.31
CA ILE A 245 12.42 6.90 -5.38
C ILE A 245 13.72 6.20 -5.77
N SER A 246 13.62 5.33 -6.77
CA SER A 246 14.73 4.58 -7.32
C SER A 246 15.60 5.42 -8.27
N ASN A 247 16.72 4.89 -8.72
CA ASN A 247 17.52 5.56 -9.76
C ASN A 247 16.76 5.60 -11.09
N LEU A 248 16.01 4.54 -11.40
CA LEU A 248 15.15 4.50 -12.59
C LEU A 248 14.09 5.62 -12.55
N CYS A 249 13.48 5.92 -11.40
CA CYS A 249 12.59 7.08 -11.25
C CYS A 249 13.30 8.39 -11.67
N ILE A 250 14.51 8.62 -11.16
CA ILE A 250 15.29 9.84 -11.47
C ILE A 250 15.55 9.96 -12.96
N GLU A 251 15.97 8.88 -13.63
CA GLU A 251 16.26 8.85 -15.06
C GLU A 251 15.02 9.15 -15.91
N LEU A 252 13.89 8.49 -15.60
CA LEU A 252 12.64 8.67 -16.35
C LEU A 252 12.04 10.06 -16.11
N TRP A 253 12.04 10.54 -14.87
CA TRP A 253 11.54 11.89 -14.56
C TRP A 253 12.41 12.99 -15.17
N ALA A 254 13.72 12.78 -15.23
CA ALA A 254 14.62 13.69 -15.96
C ALA A 254 14.30 13.70 -17.47
N SER A 255 14.03 12.51 -18.07
CA SER A 255 13.61 12.43 -19.47
C SER A 255 12.29 13.18 -19.73
N ILE A 256 11.31 13.07 -18.82
CA ILE A 256 10.05 13.81 -18.90
C ILE A 256 10.30 15.33 -18.82
N LEU A 257 11.07 15.77 -17.83
CA LEU A 257 11.40 17.19 -17.66
C LEU A 257 12.12 17.77 -18.88
N ASN A 258 13.05 17.03 -19.50
CA ASN A 258 13.77 17.48 -20.71
C ASN A 258 12.87 17.57 -21.95
N GLN A 259 11.74 16.83 -21.99
CA GLN A 259 10.78 16.90 -23.09
C GLN A 259 9.66 17.92 -22.87
N VAL A 260 9.57 18.49 -21.65
CA VAL A 260 8.59 19.52 -21.27
C VAL A 260 9.34 20.70 -20.66
N ASP A 261 9.81 21.62 -21.50
CA ASP A 261 10.72 22.70 -21.10
C ASP A 261 10.19 23.58 -19.94
N ARG A 262 8.91 23.93 -19.99
CA ARG A 262 8.26 24.73 -18.93
C ARG A 262 7.58 23.80 -17.92
N SER A 263 8.39 23.07 -17.18
CA SER A 263 7.89 22.17 -16.14
C SER A 263 8.80 22.12 -14.91
N VAL A 264 8.19 21.76 -13.79
CA VAL A 264 8.87 21.47 -12.52
C VAL A 264 8.39 20.12 -11.98
N LEU A 265 9.18 19.48 -11.16
CA LEU A 265 8.81 18.29 -10.41
C LEU A 265 8.83 18.61 -8.91
N VAL A 266 7.73 18.35 -8.22
CA VAL A 266 7.61 18.58 -6.80
C VAL A 266 7.46 17.24 -6.05
N PHE A 267 8.12 17.16 -4.91
CA PHE A 267 8.07 16.02 -4.01
C PHE A 267 7.39 16.41 -2.71
N LYS A 268 6.64 15.47 -2.13
CA LYS A 268 6.09 15.63 -0.79
C LYS A 268 6.11 14.31 -0.04
N ASP A 269 7.02 14.23 0.94
CA ASP A 269 7.12 13.12 1.88
C ASP A 269 7.77 13.60 3.17
N LYS A 270 7.48 12.91 4.29
CA LYS A 270 7.98 13.30 5.60
C LYS A 270 9.52 13.33 5.66
N SER A 271 10.19 12.36 5.05
CA SER A 271 11.66 12.27 5.06
C SER A 271 12.32 13.37 4.23
N LEU A 272 11.62 13.90 3.22
CA LEU A 272 12.10 15.02 2.40
C LEU A 272 12.02 16.39 3.10
N GLY A 273 11.60 16.45 4.35
CA GLY A 273 11.83 17.58 5.23
C GLY A 273 13.29 17.72 5.68
N ASP A 274 14.08 16.66 5.60
CA ASP A 274 15.51 16.65 5.92
C ASP A 274 16.34 17.20 4.76
N ARG A 275 17.19 18.22 5.04
CA ARG A 275 18.03 18.87 4.02
C ARG A 275 19.06 17.92 3.40
N GLY A 276 19.63 17.01 4.17
CA GLY A 276 20.60 16.06 3.66
C GLY A 276 19.97 15.09 2.64
N ILE A 277 18.73 14.68 2.87
CA ILE A 277 17.98 13.85 1.91
C ILE A 277 17.64 14.66 0.66
N GLN A 278 17.24 15.94 0.79
CA GLN A 278 17.00 16.82 -0.34
C GLN A 278 18.27 17.00 -1.20
N GLU A 279 19.43 17.21 -0.56
CA GLU A 279 20.72 17.34 -1.25
C GLU A 279 21.09 16.09 -2.03
N ILE A 280 20.83 14.91 -1.48
CA ILE A 280 21.04 13.62 -2.18
C ILE A 280 20.15 13.52 -3.42
N VAL A 281 18.88 13.88 -3.31
CA VAL A 281 17.93 13.86 -4.45
C VAL A 281 18.37 14.89 -5.51
N LEU A 282 18.70 16.12 -5.12
CA LEU A 282 19.18 17.16 -6.03
C LEU A 282 20.47 16.74 -6.75
N ALA A 283 21.42 16.12 -6.03
CA ALA A 283 22.65 15.61 -6.62
C ALA A 283 22.39 14.54 -7.69
N LYS A 284 21.41 13.64 -7.46
CA LYS A 284 21.00 12.64 -8.45
C LYS A 284 20.43 13.30 -9.72
N PHE A 285 19.52 14.28 -9.57
CA PHE A 285 18.96 15.01 -10.72
C PHE A 285 20.03 15.79 -11.47
N LYS A 286 20.95 16.45 -10.76
CA LYS A 286 22.10 17.15 -11.36
C LYS A 286 22.98 16.21 -12.18
N ALA A 287 23.22 14.99 -11.69
CA ALA A 287 24.01 13.98 -12.38
C ALA A 287 23.40 13.55 -13.72
N VAL A 288 22.08 13.66 -13.89
CA VAL A 288 21.35 13.38 -15.14
C VAL A 288 20.97 14.67 -15.91
N GLY A 289 21.60 15.81 -15.58
CA GLY A 289 21.50 17.06 -16.32
C GLY A 289 20.29 17.95 -16.02
N ILE A 290 19.58 17.71 -14.92
CA ILE A 290 18.46 18.56 -14.50
C ILE A 290 18.91 19.63 -13.53
N ASP A 291 18.54 20.89 -13.82
CA ASP A 291 18.77 22.02 -12.93
C ASP A 291 17.93 21.90 -11.66
N GLY A 292 18.56 22.07 -10.48
CA GLY A 292 17.90 21.98 -9.19
C GLY A 292 16.74 22.97 -9.00
N THR A 293 16.70 24.08 -9.74
CA THR A 293 15.57 25.04 -9.71
C THR A 293 14.26 24.45 -10.25
N ARG A 294 14.35 23.35 -11.00
CA ARG A 294 13.19 22.59 -11.51
C ARG A 294 12.67 21.54 -10.53
N ILE A 295 13.31 21.36 -9.37
CA ILE A 295 12.97 20.37 -8.35
C ILE A 295 12.50 21.09 -7.09
N GLY A 296 11.29 20.78 -6.64
CA GLY A 296 10.71 21.36 -5.43
C GLY A 296 10.45 20.31 -4.35
N PHE A 297 10.55 20.73 -3.09
CA PHE A 297 10.21 19.90 -1.93
C PHE A 297 9.15 20.61 -1.09
N TRP A 298 8.03 19.93 -0.86
CA TRP A 298 6.97 20.42 0.00
C TRP A 298 7.01 19.69 1.33
N LEU A 299 6.82 20.46 2.41
CA LEU A 299 6.82 19.90 3.75
C LEU A 299 5.57 19.03 4.01
N PRO A 300 5.67 18.03 4.87
CA PRO A 300 4.52 17.26 5.34
C PRO A 300 3.53 18.19 6.05
N THR A 301 2.26 17.91 5.88
CA THR A 301 1.14 18.68 6.44
C THR A 301 0.06 17.73 6.93
N GLU A 302 -0.94 18.26 7.63
CA GLU A 302 -2.15 17.50 7.95
C GLU A 302 -2.87 17.03 6.68
N HIS A 303 -3.61 15.93 6.78
CA HIS A 303 -4.17 15.22 5.62
C HIS A 303 -5.04 16.11 4.71
N LYS A 304 -5.86 17.01 5.29
CA LYS A 304 -6.67 17.94 4.49
C LYS A 304 -5.79 18.84 3.61
N GLU A 305 -4.76 19.41 4.19
CA GLU A 305 -3.81 20.27 3.47
C GLU A 305 -2.94 19.45 2.49
N HIS A 306 -2.64 18.20 2.83
CA HIS A 306 -1.99 17.28 1.90
C HIS A 306 -2.79 17.13 0.60
N LEU A 307 -4.10 16.90 0.71
CA LEU A 307 -4.98 16.83 -0.45
C LEU A 307 -5.10 18.18 -1.17
N GLU A 308 -5.12 19.31 -0.44
CA GLU A 308 -5.08 20.65 -1.06
C GLU A 308 -3.79 20.87 -1.90
N HIS A 309 -2.66 20.32 -1.44
CA HIS A 309 -1.41 20.37 -2.22
C HIS A 309 -1.50 19.57 -3.52
N LEU A 310 -2.22 18.46 -3.57
CA LEU A 310 -2.45 17.72 -4.81
C LEU A 310 -3.14 18.58 -5.89
N LYS A 311 -3.96 19.56 -5.51
CA LYS A 311 -4.55 20.51 -6.49
C LYS A 311 -3.50 21.29 -7.27
N MET A 312 -2.30 21.48 -6.70
CA MET A 312 -1.21 22.23 -7.30
C MET A 312 -0.33 21.38 -8.23
N VAL A 313 -0.72 20.12 -8.45
CA VAL A 313 -0.08 19.17 -9.37
C VAL A 313 -0.95 19.00 -10.61
N ASP A 314 -0.35 19.05 -11.80
CA ASP A 314 -1.03 18.80 -13.07
C ASP A 314 -1.08 17.29 -13.38
N ILE A 315 0.05 16.61 -13.20
CA ILE A 315 0.23 15.16 -13.46
C ILE A 315 1.08 14.57 -12.34
N ALA A 316 0.61 13.51 -11.71
CA ALA A 316 1.38 12.76 -10.73
C ALA A 316 2.24 11.69 -11.42
N LEU A 317 3.49 11.58 -11.00
CA LEU A 317 4.43 10.55 -11.47
C LEU A 317 4.59 9.51 -10.37
N ASP A 318 4.18 8.29 -10.66
CA ASP A 318 4.30 7.19 -9.70
C ASP A 318 5.74 6.68 -9.61
N THR A 319 6.05 6.12 -8.46
CA THR A 319 7.37 5.54 -8.18
C THR A 319 7.53 4.15 -8.79
N ILE A 320 8.79 3.79 -9.10
CA ILE A 320 9.20 2.56 -9.77
C ILE A 320 10.37 1.96 -8.99
N PRO A 321 10.42 0.66 -8.73
CA PRO A 321 9.44 -0.36 -9.12
C PRO A 321 8.23 -0.43 -8.17
N TYR A 322 8.35 0.00 -6.91
CA TYR A 322 7.28 -0.03 -5.93
C TYR A 322 6.32 1.14 -6.15
N THR A 323 5.11 0.82 -6.62
CA THR A 323 4.11 1.80 -7.01
C THR A 323 3.31 2.37 -5.84
N GLY A 324 2.56 3.45 -6.10
CA GLY A 324 1.64 4.07 -5.14
C GLY A 324 0.39 3.21 -4.89
N GLY A 325 0.01 3.08 -3.63
CA GLY A 325 -1.30 2.55 -3.23
C GLY A 325 -2.27 3.71 -2.95
N LEU A 326 -2.41 4.12 -1.68
CA LEU A 326 -3.27 5.24 -1.28
C LEU A 326 -2.97 6.53 -2.04
N THR A 327 -1.70 6.85 -2.28
CA THR A 327 -1.30 8.06 -3.02
C THR A 327 -1.86 8.13 -4.43
N THR A 328 -2.00 6.99 -5.11
CA THR A 328 -2.67 6.91 -6.41
C THR A 328 -4.17 7.23 -6.27
N VAL A 329 -4.85 6.60 -5.33
CA VAL A 329 -6.28 6.81 -5.11
C VAL A 329 -6.59 8.25 -4.69
N GLU A 330 -5.79 8.83 -3.80
CA GLU A 330 -5.93 10.25 -3.38
C GLU A 330 -5.70 11.22 -4.54
N SER A 331 -4.73 10.92 -5.42
CA SER A 331 -4.51 11.72 -6.63
C SER A 331 -5.73 11.68 -7.55
N LEU A 332 -6.30 10.50 -7.79
CA LEU A 332 -7.55 10.34 -8.56
C LEU A 332 -8.71 11.08 -7.89
N TYR A 333 -8.86 10.96 -6.57
CA TYR A 333 -9.87 11.70 -5.80
C TYR A 333 -9.74 13.21 -5.94
N MET A 334 -8.50 13.72 -6.10
CA MET A 334 -8.22 15.14 -6.34
C MET A 334 -8.29 15.51 -7.83
N GLY A 335 -8.62 14.57 -8.71
CA GLY A 335 -8.69 14.79 -10.16
C GLY A 335 -7.31 14.93 -10.82
N VAL A 336 -6.26 14.38 -10.22
CA VAL A 336 -4.89 14.41 -10.75
C VAL A 336 -4.59 13.07 -11.42
N PRO A 337 -4.32 13.04 -12.74
CA PRO A 337 -3.92 11.82 -13.42
C PRO A 337 -2.57 11.33 -12.87
N VAL A 338 -2.49 10.02 -12.63
CA VAL A 338 -1.27 9.34 -12.16
C VAL A 338 -0.71 8.50 -13.30
N VAL A 339 0.54 8.71 -13.65
CA VAL A 339 1.23 7.86 -14.63
C VAL A 339 1.96 6.76 -13.87
N GLY A 340 1.58 5.50 -14.11
CA GLY A 340 2.17 4.32 -13.49
C GLY A 340 2.87 3.41 -14.51
N LEU A 341 3.88 2.68 -14.04
CA LEU A 341 4.52 1.62 -14.82
C LEU A 341 4.16 0.26 -14.21
N SER A 342 3.55 -0.60 -15.00
CA SER A 342 3.19 -1.96 -14.56
C SER A 342 4.43 -2.83 -14.49
N GLY A 343 4.73 -3.33 -13.29
CA GLY A 343 5.86 -4.23 -13.07
C GLY A 343 5.44 -5.69 -12.87
N ARG A 344 6.43 -6.53 -12.49
CA ARG A 344 6.23 -7.97 -12.33
C ARG A 344 5.62 -8.34 -10.97
N LEU A 345 6.15 -7.79 -9.88
CA LEU A 345 5.76 -8.19 -8.53
C LEU A 345 4.50 -7.46 -8.06
N LEU A 346 3.83 -8.00 -7.06
CA LEU A 346 2.59 -7.47 -6.50
C LEU A 346 2.70 -5.97 -6.17
N CYS A 347 3.71 -5.54 -5.39
CA CYS A 347 3.87 -4.14 -5.03
C CYS A 347 4.26 -3.21 -6.19
N HIS A 348 4.65 -3.78 -7.34
CA HIS A 348 4.91 -3.04 -8.57
C HIS A 348 3.63 -2.81 -9.39
N ARG A 349 2.46 -3.20 -8.86
CA ARG A 349 1.18 -3.20 -9.58
C ARG A 349 0.02 -2.58 -8.79
N HIS A 350 0.29 -1.93 -7.64
CA HIS A 350 -0.77 -1.25 -6.88
C HIS A 350 -1.47 -0.19 -7.73
N SER A 351 -0.71 0.74 -8.34
CA SER A 351 -1.28 1.76 -9.21
C SER A 351 -1.90 1.16 -10.48
N THR A 352 -1.32 0.09 -11.03
CA THR A 352 -1.91 -0.65 -12.16
C THR A 352 -3.32 -1.12 -11.80
N SER A 353 -3.49 -1.77 -10.64
CA SER A 353 -4.80 -2.21 -10.16
C SER A 353 -5.76 -1.03 -10.01
N HIS A 354 -5.39 0.01 -9.28
CA HIS A 354 -6.26 1.16 -9.03
C HIS A 354 -6.67 1.91 -10.30
N LEU A 355 -5.73 2.16 -11.21
CA LEU A 355 -6.00 2.84 -12.47
C LEU A 355 -6.91 2.02 -13.37
N THR A 356 -6.67 0.71 -13.49
CA THR A 356 -7.52 -0.16 -14.32
C THR A 356 -8.93 -0.29 -13.75
N ILE A 357 -9.07 -0.48 -12.42
CA ILE A 357 -10.38 -0.59 -11.76
C ILE A 357 -11.20 0.70 -11.91
N THR A 358 -10.54 1.85 -11.98
CA THR A 358 -11.20 3.15 -12.19
C THR A 358 -11.40 3.50 -13.66
N GLY A 359 -11.07 2.59 -14.61
CA GLY A 359 -11.28 2.77 -16.05
C GLY A 359 -10.26 3.70 -16.71
N HIS A 360 -9.03 3.74 -16.17
CA HIS A 360 -7.93 4.60 -16.64
C HIS A 360 -6.65 3.81 -16.96
N GLU A 361 -6.81 2.65 -17.62
CA GLU A 361 -5.68 1.84 -18.09
C GLU A 361 -4.77 2.57 -19.07
N GLU A 362 -5.24 3.62 -19.73
CA GLU A 362 -4.42 4.49 -20.60
C GLU A 362 -3.34 5.28 -19.84
N LEU A 363 -3.40 5.30 -18.50
CA LEU A 363 -2.39 5.88 -17.61
C LEU A 363 -1.37 4.84 -17.10
N VAL A 364 -1.53 3.58 -17.49
CA VAL A 364 -0.65 2.47 -17.11
C VAL A 364 0.28 2.12 -18.25
N ALA A 365 1.57 2.38 -18.08
CA ALA A 365 2.60 2.04 -19.04
C ALA A 365 3.01 0.55 -18.93
N ALA A 366 3.30 -0.08 -20.05
CA ALA A 366 3.89 -1.41 -20.14
C ALA A 366 5.42 -1.37 -20.35
N SER A 367 5.99 -0.21 -20.73
CA SER A 367 7.43 0.00 -20.90
C SER A 367 7.87 1.35 -20.33
N VAL A 368 9.16 1.52 -20.13
CA VAL A 368 9.75 2.79 -19.65
C VAL A 368 9.57 3.92 -20.67
N GLU A 369 9.62 3.61 -21.96
CA GLU A 369 9.37 4.57 -23.04
C GLU A 369 7.92 5.04 -23.01
N GLU A 370 6.99 4.12 -22.85
CA GLU A 370 5.56 4.42 -22.76
C GLU A 370 5.24 5.24 -21.51
N TYR A 371 5.89 4.96 -20.35
CA TYR A 371 5.75 5.76 -19.13
C TYR A 371 6.11 7.23 -19.38
N VAL A 372 7.23 7.48 -20.06
CA VAL A 372 7.63 8.84 -20.41
C VAL A 372 6.62 9.48 -21.35
N GLN A 373 6.14 8.74 -22.37
CA GLN A 373 5.21 9.27 -23.36
C GLN A 373 3.83 9.61 -22.77
N ILE A 374 3.30 8.72 -21.88
CA ILE A 374 2.02 8.95 -21.17
C ILE A 374 2.10 10.20 -20.28
N ALA A 375 3.26 10.54 -19.72
CA ALA A 375 3.44 11.76 -18.95
C ALA A 375 3.60 13.01 -19.82
N VAL A 376 4.32 12.90 -20.94
CA VAL A 376 4.66 14.02 -21.83
C VAL A 376 3.47 14.47 -22.69
N ASP A 377 2.69 13.53 -23.23
CA ASP A 377 1.59 13.86 -24.13
C ASP A 377 0.52 14.77 -23.50
N PRO A 378 -0.03 14.45 -22.31
CA PRO A 378 -0.97 15.35 -21.65
C PRO A 378 -0.32 16.67 -21.23
N ALA A 379 0.96 16.67 -20.86
CA ALA A 379 1.69 17.90 -20.50
C ALA A 379 1.76 18.90 -21.66
N LYS A 380 1.73 18.42 -22.91
CA LYS A 380 1.67 19.24 -24.12
C LYS A 380 0.24 19.56 -24.58
N ASP A 381 -0.78 18.91 -23.99
CA ASP A 381 -2.18 19.10 -24.30
C ASP A 381 -3.01 19.47 -23.05
N SER A 382 -3.17 20.78 -22.84
CA SER A 382 -3.93 21.30 -21.71
C SER A 382 -5.39 20.82 -21.66
N GLY A 383 -5.96 20.46 -22.79
CA GLY A 383 -7.32 19.92 -22.89
C GLY A 383 -7.44 18.54 -22.25
N ARG A 384 -6.43 17.69 -22.43
CA ARG A 384 -6.37 16.36 -21.80
C ARG A 384 -6.27 16.46 -20.28
N ILE A 385 -5.40 17.32 -19.73
CA ILE A 385 -5.28 17.52 -18.28
C ILE A 385 -6.61 18.03 -17.69
N ARG A 386 -7.28 19.00 -18.35
CA ARG A 386 -8.60 19.48 -17.92
C ARG A 386 -9.66 18.38 -17.94
N LYS A 387 -9.64 17.51 -18.95
CA LYS A 387 -10.57 16.36 -19.03
C LYS A 387 -10.37 15.43 -17.82
N TYR A 388 -9.14 15.06 -17.51
CA TYR A 388 -8.82 14.27 -16.31
C TYR A 388 -9.29 14.98 -15.03
N ARG A 389 -8.96 16.25 -14.85
CA ARG A 389 -9.35 17.03 -13.68
C ARG A 389 -10.86 17.01 -13.42
N ARG A 390 -11.68 16.97 -14.46
CA ARG A 390 -13.15 16.96 -14.34
C ARG A 390 -13.73 15.58 -14.11
N LYS A 391 -13.06 14.52 -14.59
CA LYS A 391 -13.63 13.17 -14.60
C LYS A 391 -13.13 12.25 -13.50
N LEU A 392 -11.84 12.25 -13.21
CA LEU A 392 -11.19 11.23 -12.38
C LEU A 392 -11.84 11.01 -11.02
N ARG A 393 -12.28 12.09 -10.35
CA ARG A 393 -12.98 11.94 -9.06
C ARG A 393 -14.28 11.19 -9.20
N GLN A 394 -15.08 11.50 -10.20
CA GLN A 394 -16.37 10.83 -10.40
C GLN A 394 -16.13 9.38 -10.81
N ASP A 395 -15.20 9.14 -11.74
CA ASP A 395 -14.84 7.79 -12.18
C ASP A 395 -14.34 6.92 -11.01
N LEU A 396 -13.59 7.52 -10.04
CA LEU A 396 -13.23 6.84 -8.80
C LEU A 396 -14.45 6.56 -7.91
N ILE A 397 -15.35 7.55 -7.74
CA ILE A 397 -16.54 7.39 -6.89
C ILE A 397 -17.45 6.29 -7.43
N ASP A 398 -17.58 6.18 -8.74
CA ASP A 398 -18.41 5.19 -9.41
C ASP A 398 -17.70 3.83 -9.59
N SER A 399 -16.44 3.70 -9.13
CA SER A 399 -15.63 2.50 -9.28
C SER A 399 -15.88 1.48 -8.15
N PRO A 400 -15.50 0.22 -8.37
CA PRO A 400 -15.54 -0.82 -7.34
C PRO A 400 -14.77 -0.50 -6.04
N LEU A 401 -13.84 0.44 -6.05
CA LEU A 401 -13.12 0.88 -4.84
C LEU A 401 -14.04 1.49 -3.77
N LEU A 402 -15.20 2.03 -4.16
CA LEU A 402 -16.19 2.59 -3.25
C LEU A 402 -17.46 1.72 -3.10
N GLU A 403 -17.53 0.56 -3.74
CA GLU A 403 -18.62 -0.41 -3.57
C GLU A 403 -18.44 -1.24 -2.30
N HIS A 404 -18.38 -0.58 -1.13
CA HIS A 404 -18.01 -1.20 0.17
C HIS A 404 -18.84 -2.44 0.48
N LYS A 405 -20.17 -2.38 0.28
CA LYS A 405 -21.08 -3.50 0.57
C LYS A 405 -20.76 -4.74 -0.27
N LYS A 406 -20.54 -4.54 -1.59
CA LYS A 406 -20.20 -5.63 -2.50
C LYS A 406 -18.84 -6.23 -2.14
N PHE A 407 -17.83 -5.38 -1.92
CA PHE A 407 -16.51 -5.80 -1.49
C PHE A 407 -16.57 -6.65 -0.22
N THR A 408 -17.32 -6.18 0.81
CA THR A 408 -17.46 -6.88 2.08
C THR A 408 -18.12 -8.25 1.91
N SER A 409 -19.19 -8.33 1.09
CA SER A 409 -19.84 -9.60 0.75
C SER A 409 -18.87 -10.57 0.08
N ASP A 410 -18.15 -10.11 -0.95
CA ASP A 410 -17.20 -10.94 -1.70
C ASP A 410 -16.07 -11.45 -0.79
N LEU A 411 -15.52 -10.60 0.08
CA LEU A 411 -14.44 -10.95 1.00
C LEU A 411 -14.90 -11.97 2.07
N ILE A 412 -16.04 -11.72 2.74
CA ILE A 412 -16.58 -12.63 3.76
C ILE A 412 -16.92 -13.98 3.14
N GLN A 413 -17.55 -14.04 1.97
CA GLN A 413 -17.84 -15.30 1.27
C GLN A 413 -16.57 -16.09 0.95
N LYS A 414 -15.52 -15.42 0.46
CA LYS A 414 -14.23 -16.07 0.20
C LYS A 414 -13.63 -16.65 1.48
N MET A 415 -13.67 -15.91 2.59
CA MET A 415 -13.14 -16.36 3.88
C MET A 415 -13.97 -17.51 4.46
N ALA A 416 -15.29 -17.44 4.38
CA ALA A 416 -16.18 -18.51 4.86
C ALA A 416 -15.94 -19.84 4.13
N ALA A 417 -15.65 -19.77 2.83
CA ALA A 417 -15.32 -20.97 2.05
C ALA A 417 -14.01 -21.66 2.45
N LEU A 418 -13.12 -21.00 3.20
CA LEU A 418 -11.87 -21.60 3.71
C LEU A 418 -12.09 -22.42 4.97
N VAL A 419 -13.19 -22.18 5.68
CA VAL A 419 -13.51 -22.82 6.98
C VAL A 419 -14.47 -24.01 6.82
N SER A 420 -15.20 -24.06 5.69
CA SER A 420 -16.17 -25.10 5.33
C SER A 420 -15.54 -26.45 4.97
#